data_7b0990745f6ec164231ca9233acfaa1d
#
_entry.id   7b0990745f6ec164231ca9233acfaa1d
#
_cell.length_a   1.000
_cell.length_b   1.000
_cell.length_c   1.000
_cell.angle_alpha   90.00
_cell.angle_beta   90.00
_cell.angle_gamma   90.00
#
_symmetry.space_group_name_H-M   'P 1'
#
loop_
_entity.id
_entity.type
_entity.pdbx_description
1 polymer ?
#
loop_
_entity_poly.entity_id
_entity_poly.type
_entity_poly.pdbx_seq_one_letter_code
_entity_poly.pdbx_strand_id
1 'polypeptide(L)'
;MAMGRPKAALVLSPERREQLDSLASSRSLPAGLVNRVRIILMSASGKTNQQIAQQLGLANATVGKWRCRFLERDVTGLHDELRPGRPRPIGDERVARLVRKTLETKPQNGTHWSIRQMARQTRLSKSTVHRIWQAFGLQPHRQRHFKLSNDPFFVEKVRDIVGLYLHPPENAVVLCVDEKSQIQALERTQPMLPMGLSYVEGVTHDYRRHGTTTLFVALDTAKGTVISRCRQRHRHQEYLDFLREIDQNVPEELGVHVIVDNYSTHKHPRVKRWLAARPRFHVHFTPTYASWLNQVEIWFNRITQQAIRRGTFRSVKELVAKIDAFVQNSNAGARPFVWTATADSIFAKVQRLCERISGTGH
;
A
#
# COMPACT_ATOMS: atom_id res chain seq x y z
N MET A 1 44.43 45.45 -35.30
CA MET A 1 43.59 44.22 -35.15
C MET A 1 44.15 43.41 -34.01
N ALA A 2 43.39 43.24 -32.95
CA ALA A 2 43.83 42.38 -31.83
C ALA A 2 43.83 40.89 -32.27
N MET A 3 45.03 40.33 -32.37
CA MET A 3 45.20 38.91 -32.67
C MET A 3 44.67 38.13 -31.48
N GLY A 4 43.55 37.42 -31.66
CA GLY A 4 42.98 36.55 -30.63
C GLY A 4 43.96 35.43 -30.27
N ARG A 5 43.90 34.97 -29.02
CA ARG A 5 44.74 33.90 -28.46
C ARG A 5 44.79 32.69 -29.42
N PRO A 6 45.97 32.12 -29.72
CA PRO A 6 46.12 31.00 -30.63
C PRO A 6 45.26 29.82 -30.17
N LYS A 7 44.60 29.20 -31.11
CA LYS A 7 43.67 28.11 -30.90
C LYS A 7 44.45 26.83 -30.62
N ALA A 8 44.17 26.11 -29.55
CA ALA A 8 44.73 24.79 -29.29
C ALA A 8 44.42 23.85 -30.47
N ALA A 9 45.46 23.23 -31.05
CA ALA A 9 45.29 22.24 -32.10
C ALA A 9 44.53 21.00 -31.59
N LEU A 10 43.54 20.55 -32.35
CA LEU A 10 42.77 19.35 -31.99
C LEU A 10 43.16 18.26 -33.00
N VAL A 11 44.01 17.35 -32.54
CA VAL A 11 44.48 16.18 -33.34
C VAL A 11 43.76 14.93 -32.82
N LEU A 12 43.11 14.20 -33.73
CA LEU A 12 42.42 12.95 -33.43
C LEU A 12 43.24 11.75 -33.91
N SER A 13 43.35 10.70 -33.12
CA SER A 13 43.84 9.42 -33.61
C SER A 13 42.84 8.79 -34.61
N PRO A 14 43.28 7.90 -35.50
CA PRO A 14 42.38 7.23 -36.45
C PRO A 14 41.20 6.55 -35.76
N GLU A 15 41.48 5.81 -34.68
CA GLU A 15 40.46 5.11 -33.87
C GLU A 15 39.45 6.07 -33.26
N ARG A 16 39.92 7.21 -32.72
CA ARG A 16 39.04 8.21 -32.11
C ARG A 16 38.18 8.91 -33.15
N ARG A 17 38.72 9.11 -34.36
CA ARG A 17 37.97 9.68 -35.47
C ARG A 17 36.85 8.76 -35.89
N GLU A 18 37.11 7.45 -36.07
CA GLU A 18 36.11 6.45 -36.41
C GLU A 18 35.00 6.38 -35.36
N GLN A 19 35.35 6.40 -34.08
CA GLN A 19 34.37 6.45 -32.99
C GLN A 19 33.47 7.68 -33.07
N LEU A 20 34.05 8.84 -33.31
CA LEU A 20 33.28 10.09 -33.44
C LEU A 20 32.41 10.11 -34.71
N ASP A 21 32.90 9.57 -35.84
CA ASP A 21 32.12 9.43 -37.06
C ASP A 21 30.91 8.51 -36.88
N SER A 22 31.10 7.39 -36.15
CA SER A 22 30.01 6.50 -35.75
C SER A 22 28.95 7.20 -34.87
N LEU A 23 29.38 8.01 -33.89
CA LEU A 23 28.47 8.80 -33.05
C LEU A 23 27.76 9.89 -33.82
N ALA A 24 28.43 10.52 -34.80
CA ALA A 24 27.86 11.58 -35.62
C ALA A 24 26.78 11.09 -36.60
N SER A 25 26.85 9.82 -37.03
CA SER A 25 25.91 9.17 -37.93
C SER A 25 24.75 8.46 -37.23
N SER A 26 24.81 8.31 -35.91
CA SER A 26 23.81 7.63 -35.11
C SER A 26 22.45 8.36 -35.13
N ARG A 27 21.38 7.60 -35.42
CA ARG A 27 19.98 8.10 -35.39
C ARG A 27 19.31 7.95 -34.02
N SER A 28 19.92 7.20 -33.13
CA SER A 28 19.37 6.90 -31.77
C SER A 28 19.89 7.86 -30.70
N LEU A 29 20.97 8.58 -30.94
CA LEU A 29 21.57 9.51 -29.98
C LEU A 29 20.84 10.86 -29.98
N PRO A 30 20.78 11.55 -28.82
CA PRO A 30 20.23 12.90 -28.72
C PRO A 30 20.90 13.87 -29.72
N ALA A 31 20.11 14.63 -30.43
CA ALA A 31 20.62 15.61 -31.44
C ALA A 31 21.67 16.58 -30.88
N GLY A 32 21.54 16.95 -29.60
CA GLY A 32 22.55 17.78 -28.91
C GLY A 32 23.92 17.12 -28.82
N LEU A 33 24.00 15.82 -28.54
CA LEU A 33 25.26 15.08 -28.50
C LEU A 33 25.85 14.92 -29.87
N VAL A 34 25.06 14.60 -30.90
CA VAL A 34 25.46 14.49 -32.28
C VAL A 34 26.07 15.83 -32.79
N ASN A 35 25.45 16.97 -32.46
CA ASN A 35 25.98 18.27 -32.80
C ASN A 35 27.32 18.59 -32.12
N ARG A 36 27.50 18.17 -30.88
CA ARG A 36 28.78 18.32 -30.15
C ARG A 36 29.89 17.47 -30.80
N VAL A 37 29.58 16.24 -31.19
CA VAL A 37 30.51 15.38 -31.95
C VAL A 37 30.89 16.03 -33.26
N ARG A 38 29.96 16.59 -34.01
CA ARG A 38 30.22 17.32 -35.27
C ARG A 38 31.13 18.53 -35.07
N ILE A 39 30.98 19.27 -33.96
CA ILE A 39 31.90 20.38 -33.60
C ILE A 39 33.34 19.85 -33.51
N ILE A 40 33.58 18.70 -32.91
CA ILE A 40 34.91 18.12 -32.72
C ILE A 40 35.49 17.66 -34.05
N LEU A 41 34.73 16.91 -34.87
CA LEU A 41 35.16 16.46 -36.19
C LEU A 41 35.52 17.63 -37.12
N MET A 42 34.68 18.67 -37.14
CA MET A 42 34.95 19.89 -37.94
C MET A 42 36.15 20.68 -37.40
N SER A 43 36.36 20.67 -36.10
CA SER A 43 37.54 21.30 -35.49
C SER A 43 38.82 20.57 -35.85
N ALA A 44 38.78 19.22 -35.86
CA ALA A 44 39.94 18.39 -36.29
C ALA A 44 40.23 18.51 -37.76
N SER A 45 39.26 18.88 -38.63
CA SER A 45 39.47 19.19 -40.05
C SER A 45 39.92 20.63 -40.28
N GLY A 46 40.33 21.34 -39.24
CA GLY A 46 40.97 22.68 -39.35
C GLY A 46 40.01 23.87 -39.42
N LYS A 47 38.68 23.68 -39.37
CA LYS A 47 37.71 24.78 -39.41
C LYS A 47 37.80 25.68 -38.17
N THR A 48 37.58 26.99 -38.39
CA THR A 48 37.55 27.95 -37.28
C THR A 48 36.26 27.83 -36.48
N ASN A 49 36.25 28.29 -35.23
CA ASN A 49 35.03 28.30 -34.40
C ASN A 49 33.89 29.06 -35.05
N GLN A 50 34.20 30.14 -35.76
CA GLN A 50 33.22 30.95 -36.46
C GLN A 50 32.57 30.21 -37.64
N GLN A 51 33.37 29.50 -38.44
CA GLN A 51 32.89 28.67 -39.56
C GLN A 51 32.01 27.52 -39.04
N ILE A 52 32.39 26.86 -37.91
CA ILE A 52 31.63 25.80 -37.31
C ILE A 52 30.31 26.34 -36.73
N ALA A 53 30.37 27.48 -36.06
CA ALA A 53 29.19 28.13 -35.50
C ALA A 53 28.16 28.48 -36.59
N GLN A 54 28.63 29.05 -37.68
CA GLN A 54 27.81 29.40 -38.84
C GLN A 54 27.20 28.16 -39.51
N GLN A 55 27.98 27.08 -39.68
CA GLN A 55 27.53 25.86 -40.37
C GLN A 55 26.52 25.05 -39.53
N LEU A 56 26.64 25.09 -38.23
CA LEU A 56 25.77 24.34 -37.29
C LEU A 56 24.65 25.20 -36.68
N GLY A 57 24.57 26.49 -37.01
CA GLY A 57 23.59 27.40 -36.42
C GLY A 57 23.79 27.62 -34.91
N LEU A 58 25.03 27.65 -34.44
CA LEU A 58 25.37 27.75 -33.01
C LEU A 58 26.12 29.07 -32.71
N ALA A 59 26.12 29.45 -31.43
CA ALA A 59 26.96 30.55 -30.96
C ALA A 59 28.45 30.14 -30.94
N ASN A 60 29.34 31.07 -31.29
CA ASN A 60 30.80 30.86 -31.30
C ASN A 60 31.32 30.39 -29.90
N ALA A 61 30.77 30.96 -28.82
CA ALA A 61 31.08 30.56 -27.45
C ALA A 61 30.72 29.09 -27.17
N THR A 62 29.61 28.61 -27.74
CA THR A 62 29.18 27.20 -27.61
C THR A 62 30.17 26.24 -28.26
N VAL A 63 30.66 26.59 -29.45
CA VAL A 63 31.70 25.80 -30.13
C VAL A 63 33.00 25.79 -29.31
N GLY A 64 33.42 26.93 -28.80
CA GLY A 64 34.60 27.02 -27.91
C GLY A 64 34.46 26.18 -26.65
N LYS A 65 33.32 26.25 -25.99
CA LYS A 65 33.01 25.45 -24.78
C LYS A 65 33.19 23.95 -25.04
N TRP A 66 32.56 23.42 -26.08
CA TRP A 66 32.59 21.97 -26.33
C TRP A 66 33.97 21.48 -26.78
N ARG A 67 34.72 22.31 -27.47
CA ARG A 67 36.11 22.00 -27.79
C ARG A 67 36.99 21.91 -26.54
N CYS A 68 36.91 22.91 -25.63
CA CYS A 68 37.65 22.86 -24.37
C CYS A 68 37.31 21.60 -23.57
N ARG A 69 36.02 21.30 -23.43
CA ARG A 69 35.59 20.12 -22.69
C ARG A 69 36.07 18.79 -23.31
N PHE A 70 36.13 18.71 -24.63
CA PHE A 70 36.70 17.56 -25.32
C PHE A 70 38.21 17.46 -25.10
N LEU A 71 38.95 18.56 -25.15
CA LEU A 71 40.40 18.58 -24.91
C LEU A 71 40.73 18.19 -23.46
N GLU A 72 39.87 18.51 -22.51
CA GLU A 72 40.04 18.21 -21.07
C GLU A 72 39.63 16.77 -20.73
N ARG A 73 38.55 16.28 -21.30
CA ARG A 73 37.87 15.05 -20.85
C ARG A 73 37.52 14.08 -21.98
N ASP A 74 38.02 14.30 -23.18
CA ASP A 74 37.77 13.48 -24.36
C ASP A 74 36.25 13.32 -24.64
N VAL A 75 35.80 12.17 -25.17
CA VAL A 75 34.40 11.86 -25.51
C VAL A 75 33.46 12.02 -24.29
N THR A 76 33.93 11.72 -23.11
CA THR A 76 33.12 11.87 -21.86
C THR A 76 32.76 13.36 -21.63
N GLY A 77 33.59 14.29 -22.04
CA GLY A 77 33.34 15.74 -21.97
C GLY A 77 32.18 16.20 -22.84
N LEU A 78 31.74 15.43 -23.84
CA LEU A 78 30.63 15.77 -24.72
C LEU A 78 29.26 15.42 -24.11
N HIS A 79 29.21 14.65 -23.05
CA HIS A 79 27.97 14.34 -22.35
C HIS A 79 27.50 15.50 -21.45
N ASP A 80 26.19 15.55 -21.20
CA ASP A 80 25.64 16.51 -20.26
C ASP A 80 25.99 16.09 -18.83
N GLU A 81 26.50 17.03 -18.06
CA GLU A 81 26.69 16.86 -16.63
C GLU A 81 25.34 16.93 -15.91
N LEU A 82 25.18 16.11 -14.86
CA LEU A 82 24.04 16.21 -13.97
C LEU A 82 23.96 17.66 -13.45
N ARG A 83 22.89 18.33 -13.76
CA ARG A 83 22.66 19.66 -13.22
C ARG A 83 22.32 19.56 -11.75
N PRO A 84 23.03 20.21 -10.84
CA PRO A 84 22.82 20.09 -9.40
C PRO A 84 21.46 20.61 -8.91
N GLY A 85 20.56 21.01 -9.77
CA GLY A 85 19.25 21.53 -9.43
C GLY A 85 19.31 22.77 -8.52
N ARG A 86 18.16 23.27 -8.12
CA ARG A 86 18.08 24.36 -7.14
C ARG A 86 18.48 23.84 -5.76
N PRO A 87 19.42 24.49 -5.04
CA PRO A 87 19.75 24.14 -3.68
C PRO A 87 18.51 24.07 -2.79
N ARG A 88 18.45 23.07 -1.91
CA ARG A 88 17.32 22.92 -0.96
C ARG A 88 17.26 24.14 -0.04
N PRO A 89 16.17 24.91 0.00
CA PRO A 89 16.07 26.12 0.85
C PRO A 89 15.95 25.77 2.35
N ILE A 90 15.78 24.49 2.71
CA ILE A 90 15.63 24.00 4.06
C ILE A 90 16.69 22.93 4.28
N GLY A 91 17.64 23.24 5.16
CA GLY A 91 18.72 22.33 5.55
C GLY A 91 18.21 21.15 6.35
N ASP A 92 18.97 20.05 6.32
CA ASP A 92 18.62 18.78 6.97
C ASP A 92 18.42 18.92 8.50
N GLU A 93 19.15 19.82 9.15
CA GLU A 93 18.95 20.11 10.58
C GLU A 93 17.55 20.65 10.91
N ARG A 94 17.00 21.51 10.05
CA ARG A 94 15.63 22.03 10.23
C ARG A 94 14.59 20.93 10.01
N VAL A 95 14.84 20.02 9.08
CA VAL A 95 14.01 18.84 8.84
C VAL A 95 14.06 17.92 10.06
N ALA A 96 15.25 17.56 10.51
CA ALA A 96 15.44 16.71 11.70
C ALA A 96 14.76 17.29 12.95
N ARG A 97 14.88 18.60 13.16
CA ARG A 97 14.24 19.31 14.29
C ARG A 97 12.70 19.22 14.21
N LEU A 98 12.13 19.38 13.02
CA LEU A 98 10.68 19.23 12.80
C LEU A 98 10.21 17.80 13.08
N VAL A 99 10.93 16.80 12.55
CA VAL A 99 10.63 15.38 12.76
C VAL A 99 10.69 15.04 14.26
N ARG A 100 11.79 15.39 14.93
CA ARG A 100 11.96 15.18 16.37
C ARG A 100 10.83 15.83 17.18
N LYS A 101 10.53 17.10 16.89
CA LYS A 101 9.41 17.80 17.54
C LYS A 101 8.07 17.13 17.35
N THR A 102 7.82 16.58 16.13
CA THR A 102 6.58 15.85 15.84
C THR A 102 6.47 14.57 16.65
N LEU A 103 7.58 13.85 16.85
CA LEU A 103 7.63 12.55 17.53
C LEU A 103 7.64 12.68 19.07
N GLU A 104 8.40 13.62 19.60
CA GLU A 104 8.70 13.70 21.03
C GLU A 104 7.83 14.68 21.80
N THR A 105 7.10 15.58 21.12
CA THR A 105 6.31 16.60 21.80
C THR A 105 4.86 16.63 21.35
N LYS A 106 4.02 17.22 22.21
CA LYS A 106 2.59 17.50 21.90
C LYS A 106 2.34 19.00 21.89
N PRO A 107 1.36 19.52 21.14
CA PRO A 107 0.94 20.91 21.22
C PRO A 107 0.27 21.18 22.57
N GLN A 108 0.38 22.39 23.10
CA GLN A 108 -0.25 22.77 24.37
C GLN A 108 -1.77 22.55 24.39
N ASN A 109 -2.44 22.83 23.27
CA ASN A 109 -3.88 22.75 23.14
C ASN A 109 -4.31 21.63 22.17
N GLY A 110 -3.78 20.39 22.37
CA GLY A 110 -4.16 19.27 21.54
C GLY A 110 -3.41 17.99 21.82
N THR A 111 -3.97 16.87 21.42
CA THR A 111 -3.38 15.54 21.62
C THR A 111 -2.32 15.20 20.58
N HIS A 112 -2.31 15.89 19.45
CA HIS A 112 -1.39 15.66 18.33
C HIS A 112 -1.16 16.94 17.53
N TRP A 113 -0.03 17.01 16.82
CA TRP A 113 0.30 18.13 15.96
C TRP A 113 -0.56 18.16 14.69
N SER A 114 -1.19 19.30 14.42
CA SER A 114 -1.74 19.62 13.10
C SER A 114 -0.68 20.30 12.23
N ILE A 115 -0.84 20.20 10.90
CA ILE A 115 0.06 20.90 9.94
C ILE A 115 0.11 22.39 10.23
N ARG A 116 -1.02 23.02 10.57
CA ARG A 116 -1.09 24.46 10.84
C ARG A 116 -0.31 24.84 12.11
N GLN A 117 -0.46 24.07 13.18
CA GLN A 117 0.27 24.32 14.44
C GLN A 117 1.76 24.10 14.26
N MET A 118 2.17 23.01 13.60
CA MET A 118 3.57 22.73 13.35
C MET A 118 4.20 23.79 12.43
N ALA A 119 3.52 24.23 11.38
CA ALA A 119 3.95 25.30 10.49
C ALA A 119 4.22 26.61 11.27
N ARG A 120 3.29 26.99 12.15
CA ARG A 120 3.42 28.18 13.01
C ARG A 120 4.62 28.03 13.97
N GLN A 121 4.77 26.89 14.60
CA GLN A 121 5.79 26.61 15.60
C GLN A 121 7.21 26.54 15.00
N THR A 122 7.36 26.05 13.77
CA THR A 122 8.66 25.88 13.09
C THR A 122 8.99 27.02 12.12
N ARG A 123 8.08 27.97 11.94
CA ARG A 123 8.17 29.05 10.94
C ARG A 123 8.44 28.51 9.53
N LEU A 124 7.78 27.41 9.17
CA LEU A 124 7.78 26.79 7.86
C LEU A 124 6.40 26.92 7.21
N SER A 125 6.34 26.84 5.87
CA SER A 125 5.05 26.82 5.17
C SER A 125 4.30 25.51 5.45
N LYS A 126 2.97 25.55 5.39
CA LYS A 126 2.12 24.36 5.55
C LYS A 126 2.47 23.26 4.55
N SER A 127 2.73 23.64 3.30
CA SER A 127 3.13 22.71 2.24
C SER A 127 4.49 22.06 2.52
N THR A 128 5.42 22.79 3.13
CA THR A 128 6.71 22.22 3.55
C THR A 128 6.56 21.21 4.67
N VAL A 129 5.79 21.54 5.72
CA VAL A 129 5.49 20.61 6.81
C VAL A 129 4.82 19.34 6.26
N HIS A 130 3.84 19.50 5.38
CA HIS A 130 3.14 18.37 4.77
C HIS A 130 4.09 17.47 3.97
N ARG A 131 4.94 18.05 3.10
CA ARG A 131 5.94 17.27 2.34
C ARG A 131 6.92 16.52 3.24
N ILE A 132 7.40 17.16 4.30
CA ILE A 132 8.30 16.49 5.26
C ILE A 132 7.56 15.33 5.93
N TRP A 133 6.36 15.55 6.46
CA TRP A 133 5.59 14.48 7.09
C TRP A 133 5.31 13.32 6.14
N GLN A 134 4.97 13.60 4.87
CA GLN A 134 4.80 12.54 3.85
C GLN A 134 6.10 11.78 3.61
N ALA A 135 7.22 12.47 3.44
CA ALA A 135 8.52 11.85 3.18
C ALA A 135 8.98 10.92 4.32
N PHE A 136 8.63 11.26 5.56
CA PHE A 136 8.94 10.44 6.76
C PHE A 136 7.78 9.54 7.21
N GLY A 137 6.68 9.45 6.46
CA GLY A 137 5.52 8.63 6.81
C GLY A 137 4.80 9.07 8.09
N LEU A 138 4.98 10.33 8.52
CA LEU A 138 4.41 10.85 9.75
C LEU A 138 2.94 11.24 9.55
N GLN A 139 2.05 10.68 10.36
CA GLN A 139 0.62 10.93 10.33
C GLN A 139 0.09 11.21 11.75
N PRO A 140 0.43 12.35 12.38
CA PRO A 140 0.09 12.61 13.79
C PRO A 140 -1.40 12.56 14.10
N HIS A 141 -2.25 12.86 13.11
CA HIS A 141 -3.72 12.84 13.20
C HIS A 141 -4.32 11.43 13.15
N ARG A 142 -3.52 10.39 12.84
CA ARG A 142 -3.99 9.02 12.78
C ARG A 142 -3.55 8.26 14.01
N GLN A 143 -4.49 7.59 14.63
CA GLN A 143 -4.28 6.65 15.71
C GLN A 143 -4.68 5.26 15.24
N ARG A 144 -3.82 4.29 15.48
CA ARG A 144 -4.15 2.87 15.28
C ARG A 144 -4.23 2.23 16.65
N HIS A 145 -5.35 1.57 16.91
CA HIS A 145 -5.47 0.74 18.08
C HIS A 145 -4.72 -0.57 17.82
N PHE A 146 -3.93 -0.99 18.77
CA PHE A 146 -3.32 -2.31 18.79
C PHE A 146 -3.45 -2.87 20.21
N LYS A 147 -3.53 -4.18 20.30
CA LYS A 147 -3.45 -4.91 21.56
C LYS A 147 -2.49 -6.08 21.36
N LEU A 148 -1.51 -6.20 22.22
CA LEU A 148 -0.63 -7.36 22.19
C LEU A 148 -1.40 -8.58 22.67
N SER A 149 -1.19 -9.70 22.01
CA SER A 149 -1.75 -10.97 22.45
C SER A 149 -1.10 -11.38 23.76
N ASN A 150 -1.92 -11.83 24.70
CA ASN A 150 -1.49 -12.48 25.93
C ASN A 150 -1.73 -13.99 25.88
N ASP A 151 -1.92 -14.54 24.68
CA ASP A 151 -2.13 -15.97 24.48
C ASP A 151 -0.81 -16.72 24.70
N PRO A 152 -0.73 -17.66 25.65
CA PRO A 152 0.49 -18.41 25.92
C PRO A 152 0.96 -19.27 24.73
N PHE A 153 0.03 -19.64 23.85
CA PHE A 153 0.29 -20.42 22.63
C PHE A 153 0.33 -19.54 21.37
N PHE A 154 0.73 -18.25 21.52
CA PHE A 154 0.71 -17.31 20.41
C PHE A 154 1.57 -17.78 19.23
N VAL A 155 2.80 -18.24 19.52
CA VAL A 155 3.76 -18.64 18.51
C VAL A 155 3.27 -19.88 17.74
N GLU A 156 2.80 -20.88 18.45
CA GLU A 156 2.30 -22.14 17.90
C GLU A 156 1.09 -21.89 16.99
N LYS A 157 0.12 -21.12 17.47
CA LYS A 157 -1.10 -20.79 16.71
C LYS A 157 -0.80 -19.95 15.47
N VAL A 158 0.14 -19.00 15.54
CA VAL A 158 0.55 -18.23 14.36
C VAL A 158 1.22 -19.12 13.34
N ARG A 159 2.11 -20.03 13.76
CA ARG A 159 2.76 -21.00 12.86
C ARG A 159 1.76 -21.94 12.20
N ASP A 160 0.82 -22.47 12.98
CA ASP A 160 -0.24 -23.34 12.48
C ASP A 160 -1.07 -22.66 11.40
N ILE A 161 -1.64 -21.49 11.67
CA ILE A 161 -2.49 -20.77 10.74
C ILE A 161 -1.72 -20.29 9.50
N VAL A 162 -0.51 -19.73 9.68
CA VAL A 162 0.33 -19.30 8.55
C VAL A 162 0.77 -20.50 7.72
N GLY A 163 1.04 -21.64 8.36
CA GLY A 163 1.31 -22.91 7.67
C GLY A 163 0.17 -23.33 6.76
N LEU A 164 -1.08 -23.26 7.23
CA LEU A 164 -2.27 -23.56 6.43
C LEU A 164 -2.45 -22.62 5.23
N TYR A 165 -2.07 -21.36 5.36
CA TYR A 165 -2.16 -20.40 4.24
C TYR A 165 -1.07 -20.59 3.18
N LEU A 166 0.14 -20.92 3.60
CA LEU A 166 1.28 -21.08 2.69
C LEU A 166 1.36 -22.49 2.09
N HIS A 167 0.96 -23.49 2.86
CA HIS A 167 1.03 -24.91 2.50
C HIS A 167 -0.26 -25.62 2.95
N PRO A 168 -1.40 -25.36 2.27
CA PRO A 168 -2.66 -26.03 2.59
C PRO A 168 -2.51 -27.54 2.39
N PRO A 169 -3.13 -28.36 3.24
CA PRO A 169 -3.11 -29.81 3.07
C PRO A 169 -3.74 -30.24 1.74
N GLU A 170 -3.20 -31.30 1.15
CA GLU A 170 -3.80 -31.95 -0.02
C GLU A 170 -5.17 -32.53 0.37
N ASN A 171 -6.12 -32.53 -0.57
CA ASN A 171 -7.49 -33.01 -0.36
C ASN A 171 -8.23 -32.34 0.82
N ALA A 172 -8.00 -31.06 1.05
CA ALA A 172 -8.67 -30.28 2.08
C ALA A 172 -9.05 -28.87 1.58
N VAL A 173 -10.04 -28.28 2.24
CA VAL A 173 -10.35 -26.85 2.12
C VAL A 173 -9.98 -26.11 3.38
N VAL A 174 -9.43 -24.92 3.22
CA VAL A 174 -9.10 -24.02 4.35
C VAL A 174 -10.10 -22.88 4.35
N LEU A 175 -10.96 -22.87 5.36
CA LEU A 175 -12.02 -21.89 5.52
C LEU A 175 -11.71 -20.93 6.67
N CYS A 176 -11.70 -19.65 6.39
CA CYS A 176 -11.71 -18.60 7.40
C CYS A 176 -13.15 -18.31 7.81
N VAL A 177 -13.53 -18.66 9.03
CA VAL A 177 -14.90 -18.52 9.53
C VAL A 177 -14.98 -17.47 10.61
N ASP A 178 -16.00 -16.62 10.53
CA ASP A 178 -16.27 -15.58 11.53
C ASP A 178 -17.69 -15.01 11.36
N GLU A 179 -18.12 -14.18 12.31
CA GLU A 179 -19.42 -13.51 12.26
C GLU A 179 -19.31 -12.00 12.40
N LYS A 180 -19.93 -11.28 11.47
CA LYS A 180 -20.15 -9.85 11.57
C LYS A 180 -21.48 -9.60 12.26
N SER A 181 -21.42 -9.34 13.56
CA SER A 181 -22.61 -9.13 14.38
C SER A 181 -23.17 -7.71 14.23
N GLN A 182 -24.47 -7.54 14.58
CA GLN A 182 -25.15 -6.26 14.71
C GLN A 182 -25.07 -5.33 13.49
N ILE A 183 -25.17 -5.89 12.29
CA ILE A 183 -25.31 -5.10 11.09
C ILE A 183 -26.68 -4.43 11.10
N GLN A 184 -26.71 -3.10 11.11
CA GLN A 184 -27.96 -2.32 11.28
C GLN A 184 -28.59 -2.02 9.94
N ALA A 185 -29.93 -2.26 9.85
CA ALA A 185 -30.75 -1.72 8.76
C ALA A 185 -31.07 -0.26 9.09
N LEU A 186 -30.36 0.66 8.45
CA LEU A 186 -30.49 2.10 8.63
C LEU A 186 -31.21 2.71 7.43
N GLU A 187 -32.33 3.36 7.67
CA GLU A 187 -33.00 4.20 6.69
C GLU A 187 -32.65 5.66 6.95
N ARG A 188 -32.10 6.34 5.95
CA ARG A 188 -31.83 7.77 6.07
C ARG A 188 -33.12 8.55 5.84
N THR A 189 -33.36 9.58 6.67
CA THR A 189 -34.61 10.40 6.63
C THR A 189 -34.72 11.24 5.37
N GLN A 190 -33.61 11.52 4.71
CA GLN A 190 -33.58 12.29 3.46
C GLN A 190 -32.71 11.56 2.42
N PRO A 191 -32.98 11.73 1.12
CA PRO A 191 -32.13 11.23 0.05
C PRO A 191 -30.70 11.73 0.19
N MET A 192 -29.74 10.91 -0.23
CA MET A 192 -28.35 11.32 -0.33
C MET A 192 -28.21 12.40 -1.42
N LEU A 193 -27.45 13.44 -1.13
CA LEU A 193 -27.07 14.42 -2.15
C LEU A 193 -26.03 13.78 -3.06
N PRO A 194 -26.28 13.71 -4.38
CA PRO A 194 -25.34 13.10 -5.30
C PRO A 194 -24.03 13.89 -5.34
N MET A 195 -22.96 13.18 -5.61
CA MET A 195 -21.65 13.77 -5.85
C MET A 195 -21.71 14.69 -7.07
N GLY A 196 -21.09 15.87 -6.99
CA GLY A 196 -20.99 16.82 -8.10
C GLY A 196 -19.57 17.36 -8.25
N LEU A 197 -19.38 18.21 -9.28
CA LEU A 197 -18.10 18.87 -9.49
C LEU A 197 -17.78 19.76 -8.28
N SER A 198 -16.63 19.52 -7.65
CA SER A 198 -16.11 20.24 -6.48
C SER A 198 -16.79 19.93 -5.14
N TYR A 199 -17.75 19.03 -5.05
CA TYR A 199 -18.34 18.60 -3.78
C TYR A 199 -18.54 17.08 -3.71
N VAL A 200 -18.38 16.55 -2.50
CA VAL A 200 -18.55 15.12 -2.20
C VAL A 200 -20.01 14.77 -1.97
N GLU A 201 -20.34 13.48 -2.08
CA GLU A 201 -21.64 12.96 -1.73
C GLU A 201 -22.01 13.36 -0.28
N GLY A 202 -23.17 13.95 -0.09
CA GLY A 202 -23.68 14.38 1.20
C GLY A 202 -24.71 13.40 1.76
N VAL A 203 -24.58 13.07 3.05
CA VAL A 203 -25.54 12.22 3.77
C VAL A 203 -26.05 12.94 5.00
N THR A 204 -27.34 12.74 5.32
CA THR A 204 -27.92 13.28 6.56
C THR A 204 -27.41 12.51 7.76
N HIS A 205 -27.35 13.18 8.91
CA HIS A 205 -27.01 12.55 10.19
C HIS A 205 -28.18 11.73 10.76
N ASP A 206 -29.41 12.10 10.39
CA ASP A 206 -30.61 11.45 10.90
C ASP A 206 -30.89 10.14 10.16
N TYR A 207 -31.24 9.13 10.94
CA TYR A 207 -31.61 7.82 10.43
C TYR A 207 -32.61 7.12 11.36
N ARG A 208 -33.43 6.25 10.78
CA ARG A 208 -34.30 5.31 11.47
C ARG A 208 -33.65 3.94 11.49
N ARG A 209 -33.75 3.23 12.61
CA ARG A 209 -33.27 1.86 12.75
C ARG A 209 -34.41 0.89 12.59
N HIS A 210 -34.28 -0.06 11.68
CA HIS A 210 -35.30 -1.09 11.39
C HIS A 210 -34.90 -2.48 11.93
N GLY A 211 -33.86 -2.54 12.75
CA GLY A 211 -33.36 -3.77 13.35
C GLY A 211 -31.95 -4.13 12.91
N THR A 212 -31.49 -5.30 13.33
CA THR A 212 -30.15 -5.79 13.10
C THR A 212 -30.15 -7.22 12.57
N THR A 213 -29.09 -7.57 11.88
CA THR A 213 -28.77 -8.97 11.50
C THR A 213 -27.32 -9.28 11.80
N THR A 214 -26.99 -10.55 11.93
CA THR A 214 -25.63 -11.07 12.02
C THR A 214 -25.34 -11.86 10.75
N LEU A 215 -24.20 -11.61 10.13
CA LEU A 215 -23.75 -12.32 8.93
C LEU A 215 -22.62 -13.28 9.31
N PHE A 216 -22.89 -14.59 9.20
CA PHE A 216 -21.88 -15.64 9.27
C PHE A 216 -21.25 -15.83 7.90
N VAL A 217 -19.93 -15.98 7.85
CA VAL A 217 -19.17 -16.16 6.61
C VAL A 217 -18.10 -17.23 6.82
N ALA A 218 -17.97 -18.11 5.84
CA ALA A 218 -16.85 -19.02 5.65
C ALA A 218 -16.18 -18.69 4.32
N LEU A 219 -14.99 -18.11 4.37
CA LEU A 219 -14.19 -17.74 3.20
C LEU A 219 -13.25 -18.88 2.84
N ASP A 220 -13.41 -19.45 1.66
CA ASP A 220 -12.42 -20.36 1.05
C ASP A 220 -11.23 -19.52 0.57
N THR A 221 -10.09 -19.70 1.21
CA THR A 221 -8.90 -18.88 0.91
C THR A 221 -8.29 -19.18 -0.46
N ALA A 222 -8.40 -20.42 -0.91
CA ALA A 222 -7.85 -20.87 -2.19
C ALA A 222 -8.70 -20.40 -3.39
N LYS A 223 -10.02 -20.39 -3.23
CA LYS A 223 -10.95 -19.98 -4.31
C LYS A 223 -11.35 -18.51 -4.20
N GLY A 224 -11.36 -17.96 -2.98
CA GLY A 224 -11.88 -16.63 -2.68
C GLY A 224 -13.41 -16.57 -2.66
N THR A 225 -14.09 -17.71 -2.73
CA THR A 225 -15.54 -17.81 -2.60
C THR A 225 -15.96 -17.85 -1.13
N VAL A 226 -17.20 -17.45 -0.85
CA VAL A 226 -17.74 -17.50 0.50
C VAL A 226 -19.04 -18.27 0.56
N ILE A 227 -19.20 -19.04 1.62
CA ILE A 227 -20.47 -19.55 2.11
C ILE A 227 -20.94 -18.53 3.14
N SER A 228 -22.19 -18.11 3.10
CA SER A 228 -22.69 -17.09 4.03
C SER A 228 -24.13 -17.30 4.45
N ARG A 229 -24.46 -16.86 5.65
CA ARG A 229 -25.82 -16.90 6.16
C ARG A 229 -26.12 -15.75 7.11
N CYS A 230 -27.20 -15.03 6.87
CA CYS A 230 -27.73 -14.05 7.81
C CYS A 230 -28.61 -14.69 8.87
N ARG A 231 -28.42 -14.30 10.13
CA ARG A 231 -29.20 -14.72 11.30
C ARG A 231 -29.48 -13.55 12.22
N GLN A 232 -30.55 -13.61 13.01
CA GLN A 232 -30.85 -12.57 14.00
C GLN A 232 -29.86 -12.54 15.17
N ARG A 233 -29.31 -13.69 15.53
CA ARG A 233 -28.44 -13.85 16.70
C ARG A 233 -27.16 -14.58 16.30
N HIS A 234 -26.14 -14.50 17.16
CA HIS A 234 -24.82 -15.12 16.98
C HIS A 234 -24.46 -16.02 18.17
N ARG A 235 -25.42 -16.86 18.57
CA ARG A 235 -25.24 -17.86 19.66
C ARG A 235 -24.66 -19.14 19.08
N HIS A 236 -24.30 -20.06 19.98
CA HIS A 236 -23.78 -21.38 19.57
C HIS A 236 -24.75 -22.20 18.69
N GLN A 237 -26.09 -21.98 18.81
CA GLN A 237 -27.06 -22.63 17.94
C GLN A 237 -26.90 -22.20 16.50
N GLU A 238 -26.89 -20.88 16.25
CA GLU A 238 -26.75 -20.30 14.92
C GLU A 238 -25.38 -20.66 14.31
N TYR A 239 -24.33 -20.66 15.13
CA TYR A 239 -23.00 -21.11 14.69
C TYR A 239 -22.98 -22.60 14.32
N LEU A 240 -23.63 -23.47 15.12
CA LEU A 240 -23.73 -24.89 14.81
C LEU A 240 -24.52 -25.15 13.52
N ASP A 241 -25.62 -24.42 13.30
CA ASP A 241 -26.37 -24.49 12.04
C ASP A 241 -25.52 -24.04 10.85
N PHE A 242 -24.66 -23.05 11.06
CA PHE A 242 -23.73 -22.60 10.01
C PHE A 242 -22.64 -23.63 9.72
N LEU A 243 -22.10 -24.31 10.74
CA LEU A 243 -21.17 -25.44 10.54
C LEU A 243 -21.83 -26.59 9.74
N ARG A 244 -23.11 -26.88 9.98
CA ARG A 244 -23.87 -27.87 9.17
C ARG A 244 -24.01 -27.43 7.73
N GLU A 245 -24.21 -26.14 7.50
CA GLU A 245 -24.29 -25.59 6.16
C GLU A 245 -22.92 -25.68 5.43
N ILE A 246 -21.81 -25.43 6.13
CA ILE A 246 -20.48 -25.69 5.58
C ILE A 246 -20.30 -27.17 5.23
N ASP A 247 -20.71 -28.08 6.13
CA ASP A 247 -20.63 -29.53 5.94
C ASP A 247 -21.39 -30.01 4.69
N GLN A 248 -22.52 -29.39 4.38
CA GLN A 248 -23.33 -29.69 3.18
C GLN A 248 -22.78 -29.09 1.89
N ASN A 249 -22.02 -27.99 1.97
CA ASN A 249 -21.49 -27.29 0.80
C ASN A 249 -20.07 -27.71 0.41
N VAL A 250 -19.37 -28.44 1.27
CA VAL A 250 -18.02 -28.96 1.01
C VAL A 250 -18.11 -30.45 0.67
N PRO A 251 -17.52 -30.92 -0.45
CA PRO A 251 -17.49 -32.33 -0.82
C PRO A 251 -17.04 -33.22 0.35
N GLU A 252 -17.69 -34.40 0.49
CA GLU A 252 -17.48 -35.30 1.65
C GLU A 252 -16.07 -35.86 1.73
N GLU A 253 -15.41 -36.02 0.59
CA GLU A 253 -14.04 -36.54 0.47
C GLU A 253 -12.97 -35.54 0.94
N LEU A 254 -13.32 -34.27 1.09
CA LEU A 254 -12.37 -33.24 1.48
C LEU A 254 -12.31 -33.04 3.00
N GLY A 255 -11.11 -32.91 3.53
CA GLY A 255 -10.88 -32.38 4.87
C GLY A 255 -11.30 -30.91 4.97
N VAL A 256 -11.80 -30.49 6.12
CA VAL A 256 -12.26 -29.11 6.35
C VAL A 256 -11.47 -28.49 7.48
N HIS A 257 -10.51 -27.63 7.14
CA HIS A 257 -9.75 -26.84 8.11
C HIS A 257 -10.44 -25.50 8.33
N VAL A 258 -10.91 -25.26 9.56
CA VAL A 258 -11.70 -24.09 9.92
C VAL A 258 -10.86 -23.19 10.83
N ILE A 259 -10.50 -22.01 10.34
CA ILE A 259 -9.79 -20.97 11.11
C ILE A 259 -10.84 -20.05 11.72
N VAL A 260 -10.90 -20.00 13.05
CA VAL A 260 -11.86 -19.21 13.83
C VAL A 260 -11.16 -18.38 14.90
N ASP A 261 -11.85 -17.35 15.38
CA ASP A 261 -11.38 -16.59 16.52
C ASP A 261 -11.58 -17.37 17.85
N ASN A 262 -11.02 -16.85 18.92
CA ASN A 262 -11.05 -17.48 20.24
C ASN A 262 -12.36 -17.20 21.03
N TYR A 263 -13.47 -16.92 20.34
CA TYR A 263 -14.74 -16.60 20.97
C TYR A 263 -15.39 -17.79 21.67
N SER A 264 -16.09 -17.54 22.77
CA SER A 264 -16.68 -18.60 23.62
C SER A 264 -17.73 -19.45 22.91
N THR A 265 -18.47 -18.89 21.96
CA THR A 265 -19.48 -19.58 21.16
C THR A 265 -18.90 -20.77 20.39
N HIS A 266 -17.68 -20.60 19.83
CA HIS A 266 -16.98 -21.66 19.08
C HIS A 266 -16.52 -22.83 19.97
N LYS A 267 -16.39 -22.60 21.29
CA LYS A 267 -15.94 -23.58 22.25
C LYS A 267 -17.08 -24.21 23.04
N HIS A 268 -18.34 -23.91 22.71
CA HIS A 268 -19.50 -24.42 23.41
C HIS A 268 -19.57 -25.97 23.38
N PRO A 269 -19.97 -26.66 24.45
CA PRO A 269 -19.99 -28.15 24.54
C PRO A 269 -20.74 -28.83 23.40
N ARG A 270 -21.87 -28.24 22.93
CA ARG A 270 -22.62 -28.76 21.79
C ARG A 270 -21.83 -28.68 20.47
N VAL A 271 -21.09 -27.61 20.27
CA VAL A 271 -20.21 -27.43 19.09
C VAL A 271 -19.08 -28.45 19.13
N LYS A 272 -18.39 -28.57 20.28
CA LYS A 272 -17.33 -29.57 20.46
C LYS A 272 -17.82 -31.00 20.21
N ARG A 273 -19.01 -31.37 20.71
CA ARG A 273 -19.61 -32.70 20.49
C ARG A 273 -19.91 -32.93 19.00
N TRP A 274 -20.41 -31.93 18.30
CA TRP A 274 -20.69 -32.01 16.87
C TRP A 274 -19.42 -32.19 16.04
N LEU A 275 -18.35 -31.44 16.37
CA LEU A 275 -17.02 -31.55 15.74
C LEU A 275 -16.39 -32.93 16.03
N ALA A 276 -16.46 -33.42 17.25
CA ALA A 276 -15.93 -34.75 17.62
C ALA A 276 -16.56 -35.89 16.81
N ALA A 277 -17.84 -35.74 16.40
CA ALA A 277 -18.54 -36.73 15.56
C ALA A 277 -18.18 -36.55 14.03
N ARG A 278 -17.31 -35.65 13.66
CA ARG A 278 -16.94 -35.34 12.27
C ARG A 278 -15.44 -35.22 12.13
N PRO A 279 -14.72 -36.34 11.97
CA PRO A 279 -13.24 -36.36 11.93
C PRO A 279 -12.62 -35.50 10.80
N ARG A 280 -13.40 -35.21 9.74
CA ARG A 280 -12.94 -34.36 8.63
C ARG A 280 -12.80 -32.88 9.00
N PHE A 281 -13.38 -32.43 10.14
CA PHE A 281 -13.30 -31.05 10.61
C PHE A 281 -12.13 -30.85 11.56
N HIS A 282 -11.22 -29.94 11.20
CA HIS A 282 -10.07 -29.52 12.00
C HIS A 282 -10.19 -28.04 12.32
N VAL A 283 -10.30 -27.70 13.62
CA VAL A 283 -10.51 -26.31 14.05
C VAL A 283 -9.21 -25.69 14.55
N HIS A 284 -8.85 -24.57 13.98
CA HIS A 284 -7.66 -23.80 14.29
C HIS A 284 -8.04 -22.44 14.88
N PHE A 285 -7.71 -22.23 16.15
CA PHE A 285 -8.05 -21.00 16.85
C PHE A 285 -6.98 -19.95 16.66
N THR A 286 -7.37 -18.73 16.25
CA THR A 286 -6.45 -17.59 16.26
C THR A 286 -6.02 -17.27 17.70
N PRO A 287 -4.81 -16.70 17.89
CA PRO A 287 -4.42 -16.19 19.20
C PRO A 287 -5.38 -15.09 19.66
N THR A 288 -5.56 -14.96 20.95
CA THR A 288 -6.37 -13.89 21.54
C THR A 288 -5.84 -12.52 21.07
N TYR A 289 -6.73 -11.63 20.65
CA TYR A 289 -6.42 -10.31 20.06
C TYR A 289 -5.65 -10.34 18.73
N ALA A 290 -5.70 -11.45 18.00
CA ALA A 290 -5.04 -11.61 16.70
C ALA A 290 -6.04 -11.93 15.56
N SER A 291 -7.23 -11.33 15.57
CA SER A 291 -8.25 -11.50 14.51
C SER A 291 -7.73 -11.15 13.11
N TRP A 292 -6.70 -10.31 13.01
CA TRP A 292 -6.02 -9.98 11.76
C TRP A 292 -5.39 -11.20 11.05
N LEU A 293 -5.20 -12.33 11.73
CA LEU A 293 -4.81 -13.61 11.12
C LEU A 293 -5.98 -14.26 10.38
N ASN A 294 -7.23 -13.94 10.72
CA ASN A 294 -8.39 -14.47 10.05
C ASN A 294 -8.71 -13.65 8.79
N GLN A 295 -8.42 -14.19 7.60
CA GLN A 295 -8.56 -13.46 6.33
C GLN A 295 -10.00 -13.02 6.02
N VAL A 296 -11.01 -13.62 6.64
CA VAL A 296 -12.42 -13.21 6.47
C VAL A 296 -12.67 -11.77 6.91
N GLU A 297 -11.86 -11.23 7.81
CA GLU A 297 -11.91 -9.82 8.22
C GLU A 297 -11.68 -8.85 7.05
N ILE A 298 -10.82 -9.23 6.10
CA ILE A 298 -10.59 -8.48 4.86
C ILE A 298 -11.88 -8.46 4.04
N TRP A 299 -12.55 -9.60 3.94
CA TRP A 299 -13.82 -9.72 3.22
C TRP A 299 -14.94 -8.92 3.92
N PHE A 300 -15.03 -8.96 5.25
CA PHE A 300 -15.96 -8.13 6.02
C PHE A 300 -15.73 -6.63 5.82
N ASN A 301 -14.49 -6.21 5.69
CA ASN A 301 -14.21 -4.82 5.37
C ASN A 301 -14.71 -4.47 3.96
N ARG A 302 -14.51 -5.34 2.96
CA ARG A 302 -15.00 -5.12 1.58
C ARG A 302 -16.52 -4.94 1.54
N ILE A 303 -17.30 -5.88 2.10
CA ILE A 303 -18.77 -5.78 2.09
C ILE A 303 -19.24 -4.53 2.86
N THR A 304 -18.58 -4.22 3.99
CA THR A 304 -18.90 -3.02 4.78
C THR A 304 -18.75 -1.75 3.96
N GLN A 305 -17.63 -1.59 3.27
CA GLN A 305 -17.36 -0.37 2.50
C GLN A 305 -18.19 -0.28 1.21
N GLN A 306 -18.44 -1.40 0.55
CA GLN A 306 -19.04 -1.41 -0.78
C GLN A 306 -20.56 -1.58 -0.78
N ALA A 307 -21.14 -2.28 0.22
CA ALA A 307 -22.56 -2.60 0.22
C ALA A 307 -23.34 -2.05 1.42
N ILE A 308 -22.72 -1.95 2.61
CA ILE A 308 -23.46 -1.65 3.86
C ILE A 308 -23.35 -0.17 4.22
N ARG A 309 -22.14 0.38 4.29
CA ARG A 309 -21.86 1.70 4.90
C ARG A 309 -22.64 2.86 4.27
N ARG A 310 -22.82 2.83 2.94
CA ARG A 310 -23.56 3.86 2.19
C ARG A 310 -24.99 3.43 1.83
N GLY A 311 -25.40 2.22 2.24
CA GLY A 311 -26.74 1.71 1.98
C GLY A 311 -27.80 2.41 2.83
N THR A 312 -29.01 2.50 2.28
CA THR A 312 -30.24 2.88 2.98
C THR A 312 -31.18 1.70 2.91
N PHE A 313 -31.69 1.24 4.08
CA PHE A 313 -32.47 0.02 4.18
C PHE A 313 -33.71 0.25 5.03
N ARG A 314 -34.89 0.05 4.47
CA ARG A 314 -36.19 0.22 5.12
C ARG A 314 -36.60 -0.98 5.96
N SER A 315 -35.88 -2.08 5.85
CA SER A 315 -36.11 -3.30 6.65
C SER A 315 -34.86 -4.15 6.72
N VAL A 316 -34.81 -5.06 7.70
CA VAL A 316 -33.78 -6.09 7.81
C VAL A 316 -33.80 -7.00 6.56
N LYS A 317 -34.99 -7.28 6.00
CA LYS A 317 -35.14 -8.09 4.79
C LYS A 317 -34.43 -7.45 3.58
N GLU A 318 -34.55 -6.16 3.42
CA GLU A 318 -33.86 -5.40 2.34
C GLU A 318 -32.34 -5.42 2.53
N LEU A 319 -31.87 -5.25 3.77
CA LEU A 319 -30.46 -5.37 4.11
C LEU A 319 -29.91 -6.76 3.78
N VAL A 320 -30.62 -7.83 4.17
CA VAL A 320 -30.24 -9.21 3.88
C VAL A 320 -30.19 -9.46 2.36
N ALA A 321 -31.21 -9.04 1.62
CA ALA A 321 -31.22 -9.16 0.16
C ALA A 321 -30.02 -8.46 -0.49
N LYS A 322 -29.61 -7.29 0.03
CA LYS A 322 -28.41 -6.57 -0.45
C LYS A 322 -27.12 -7.32 -0.13
N ILE A 323 -27.02 -7.93 1.07
CA ILE A 323 -25.89 -8.78 1.46
C ILE A 323 -25.80 -10.00 0.53
N ASP A 324 -26.91 -10.69 0.30
CA ASP A 324 -26.95 -11.90 -0.56
C ASP A 324 -26.55 -11.58 -2.00
N ALA A 325 -27.06 -10.47 -2.57
CA ALA A 325 -26.66 -10.01 -3.89
C ALA A 325 -25.16 -9.67 -3.96
N PHE A 326 -24.60 -9.06 -2.92
CA PHE A 326 -23.16 -8.79 -2.86
C PHE A 326 -22.34 -10.08 -2.82
N VAL A 327 -22.77 -11.08 -2.03
CA VAL A 327 -22.12 -12.39 -1.94
C VAL A 327 -22.12 -13.09 -3.29
N GLN A 328 -23.27 -13.15 -3.97
CA GLN A 328 -23.40 -13.75 -5.30
C GLN A 328 -22.44 -13.10 -6.31
N ASN A 329 -22.41 -11.77 -6.36
CA ASN A 329 -21.49 -11.04 -7.25
C ASN A 329 -20.01 -11.24 -6.86
N SER A 330 -19.72 -11.30 -5.57
CA SER A 330 -18.37 -11.56 -5.06
C SER A 330 -17.89 -12.96 -5.46
N ASN A 331 -18.75 -13.96 -5.34
CA ASN A 331 -18.46 -15.34 -5.71
C ASN A 331 -18.31 -15.53 -7.23
N ALA A 332 -19.10 -14.83 -8.04
CA ALA A 332 -18.98 -14.87 -9.50
C ALA A 332 -17.63 -14.34 -10.01
N GLY A 333 -17.05 -13.35 -9.30
CA GLY A 333 -15.75 -12.77 -9.61
C GLY A 333 -14.65 -13.13 -8.61
N ALA A 334 -14.79 -14.26 -7.92
CA ALA A 334 -13.89 -14.66 -6.85
C ALA A 334 -12.45 -14.82 -7.32
N ARG A 335 -11.51 -14.41 -6.44
CA ARG A 335 -10.07 -14.59 -6.64
C ARG A 335 -9.45 -15.05 -5.32
N PRO A 336 -8.41 -15.89 -5.37
CA PRO A 336 -7.70 -16.36 -4.19
C PRO A 336 -7.28 -15.22 -3.26
N PHE A 337 -7.36 -15.46 -1.97
CA PHE A 337 -6.79 -14.59 -0.94
C PHE A 337 -5.37 -15.03 -0.68
N VAL A 338 -4.41 -14.37 -1.34
CA VAL A 338 -3.00 -14.73 -1.23
C VAL A 338 -2.39 -14.18 0.05
N TRP A 339 -1.92 -15.08 0.90
CA TRP A 339 -1.16 -14.73 2.10
C TRP A 339 0.34 -14.72 1.77
N THR A 340 1.05 -13.65 2.11
CA THR A 340 2.47 -13.48 1.75
C THR A 340 3.42 -13.40 2.96
N ALA A 341 2.90 -13.19 4.16
CA ALA A 341 3.71 -13.03 5.36
C ALA A 341 4.10 -14.39 5.95
N THR A 342 5.39 -14.62 6.21
CA THR A 342 5.84 -15.79 6.97
C THR A 342 5.65 -15.57 8.47
N ALA A 343 5.55 -16.65 9.25
CA ALA A 343 5.45 -16.59 10.71
C ALA A 343 6.64 -15.81 11.31
N ASP A 344 7.85 -16.06 10.84
CA ASP A 344 9.05 -15.37 11.33
C ASP A 344 9.02 -13.86 11.04
N SER A 345 8.50 -13.45 9.87
CA SER A 345 8.32 -12.03 9.55
C SER A 345 7.31 -11.35 10.47
N ILE A 346 6.29 -12.07 10.90
CA ILE A 346 5.29 -11.61 11.87
C ILE A 346 5.94 -11.46 13.26
N PHE A 347 6.67 -12.48 13.72
CA PHE A 347 7.36 -12.43 15.01
C PHE A 347 8.37 -11.30 15.10
N ALA A 348 9.18 -11.08 14.05
CA ALA A 348 10.09 -9.96 13.96
C ALA A 348 9.39 -8.59 14.05
N LYS A 349 8.18 -8.46 13.50
CA LYS A 349 7.38 -7.23 13.63
C LYS A 349 6.83 -7.04 15.05
N VAL A 350 6.34 -8.12 15.68
CA VAL A 350 5.84 -8.11 17.05
C VAL A 350 6.96 -7.77 18.03
N GLN A 351 8.14 -8.41 17.87
CA GLN A 351 9.32 -8.13 18.68
C GLN A 351 9.72 -6.64 18.62
N ARG A 352 9.86 -6.08 17.41
CA ARG A 352 10.15 -4.65 17.24
C ARG A 352 9.11 -3.73 17.88
N LEU A 353 7.83 -4.16 17.90
CA LEU A 353 6.78 -3.41 18.58
C LEU A 353 6.96 -3.47 20.10
N CYS A 354 7.26 -4.63 20.67
CA CYS A 354 7.54 -4.79 22.10
C CYS A 354 8.75 -3.97 22.54
N GLU A 355 9.85 -4.00 21.78
CA GLU A 355 11.04 -3.19 22.02
C GLU A 355 10.74 -1.68 22.06
N ARG A 356 9.90 -1.19 21.13
CA ARG A 356 9.45 0.20 21.14
C ARG A 356 8.63 0.55 22.37
N ILE A 357 7.73 -0.34 22.79
CA ILE A 357 6.91 -0.14 23.99
C ILE A 357 7.77 -0.13 25.24
N SER A 358 8.73 -1.06 25.36
CA SER A 358 9.66 -1.15 26.49
C SER A 358 10.68 -0.02 26.52
N GLY A 359 11.09 0.50 25.36
CA GLY A 359 12.04 1.62 25.24
C GLY A 359 11.43 3.01 25.45
N THR A 360 10.10 3.13 25.42
CA THR A 360 9.37 4.35 25.83
C THR A 360 9.07 4.25 27.32
N GLY A 361 10.11 4.30 28.17
CA GLY A 361 9.94 4.38 29.61
C GLY A 361 8.99 5.54 29.98
N HIS A 362 7.89 5.21 30.60
CA HIS A 362 7.00 6.16 31.27
C HIS A 362 7.54 6.50 32.63
#